data_73c8403d61c42782c6c25e250c82f865
#
_entry.id   73c8403d61c42782c6c25e250c82f865
#
_cell.length_a   1.000
_cell.length_b   1.000
_cell.length_c   1.000
_cell.angle_alpha   90.00
_cell.angle_beta   90.00
_cell.angle_gamma   90.00
#
_symmetry.space_group_name_H-M   'P 1'
#
loop_
_entity.id
_entity.type
_entity.pdbx_description
1 polymer ?
#
loop_
_entity_poly.entity_id
_entity_poly.type
_entity_poly.pdbx_seq_one_letter_code
_entity_poly.pdbx_strand_id
1 'polypeptide(L)'
;MLEYQNIFTRVQVHGPADMGVPMKHTNFGREGTPVFNRWMGKIGDAQIGPIYLGFLGIASLAFGFMAIEIIGLNMLASVNWSPLEFMRRFFWLTLDPPTAEYGLTLAPLKKGGWWQIAGFCLTASILLWWIRTYRRARALGMGTHVTYAFGAAIWLYLVLGFFRPLAMGNFSEAVPFGIFSHLEWTNNFSVNYGNLFYNPFHMISIAFLYGSALLFAMHAATILAVSRYGGEREIEQIVDRGTASERAALFWRWTMGFNATMESIHRWAWWFAVLCPIAGGIGILLTGTAVDNWYEWGIKHGLTNGNPYDMTVPSTLP
;
A
#
# COMPACT_ATOMS: atom_id res chain seq x y z
N MET A 1 17.42 17.64 26.90
CA MET A 1 17.46 17.98 25.47
C MET A 1 17.97 16.77 24.73
N LEU A 2 17.14 16.13 23.91
CA LEU A 2 17.60 15.06 23.04
C LEU A 2 18.28 15.72 21.83
N GLU A 3 19.60 15.75 21.86
CA GLU A 3 20.34 16.05 20.66
C GLU A 3 20.27 14.85 19.73
N TYR A 4 19.51 14.98 18.68
CA TYR A 4 19.48 13.98 17.64
C TYR A 4 20.71 14.16 16.75
N GLN A 5 21.78 13.46 17.06
CA GLN A 5 22.99 13.44 16.26
C GLN A 5 22.87 12.42 15.13
N ASN A 6 22.13 12.80 14.13
CA ASN A 6 22.15 12.11 12.86
C ASN A 6 22.93 12.98 11.89
N ILE A 7 23.62 12.36 10.91
CA ILE A 7 24.29 13.09 9.82
C ILE A 7 23.32 13.98 9.03
N PHE A 8 22.01 13.74 9.14
CA PHE A 8 20.97 14.45 8.40
C PHE A 8 20.31 15.58 9.19
N THR A 9 20.31 15.55 10.52
CA THR A 9 19.59 16.54 11.30
C THR A 9 20.22 16.79 12.67
N ARG A 10 20.35 18.06 13.01
CA ARG A 10 20.41 18.55 14.37
C ARG A 10 19.13 19.32 14.62
N VAL A 11 18.12 18.69 15.13
CA VAL A 11 16.83 19.35 15.39
C VAL A 11 16.54 19.28 16.86
N GLN A 12 16.20 20.42 17.43
CA GLN A 12 15.54 20.46 18.73
C GLN A 12 14.10 20.02 18.53
N VAL A 13 13.74 18.95 19.21
CA VAL A 13 12.39 18.40 19.15
C VAL A 13 11.57 19.05 20.26
N HIS A 14 10.38 19.50 19.94
CA HIS A 14 9.42 20.07 20.89
C HIS A 14 8.28 19.11 21.17
N GLY A 15 7.64 19.27 22.33
CA GLY A 15 6.47 18.50 22.72
C GLY A 15 6.80 17.18 23.46
N PRO A 16 5.96 16.13 23.35
CA PRO A 16 6.09 14.92 24.15
C PRO A 16 7.43 14.19 23.96
N ALA A 17 8.04 14.28 22.79
CA ALA A 17 9.36 13.71 22.53
C ALA A 17 10.45 14.46 23.30
N ASP A 18 10.31 15.78 23.49
CA ASP A 18 11.19 16.60 24.31
C ASP A 18 11.08 16.28 25.78
N MET A 19 9.96 15.75 26.20
CA MET A 19 9.69 15.40 27.57
C MET A 19 10.39 14.11 28.03
N GLY A 20 11.43 13.71 27.30
CA GLY A 20 12.30 12.63 27.73
C GLY A 20 11.77 11.24 27.42
N VAL A 21 11.04 11.06 26.32
CA VAL A 21 10.83 9.73 25.78
C VAL A 21 12.16 9.29 25.15
N PRO A 22 12.98 8.46 25.83
CA PRO A 22 14.27 8.07 25.30
C PRO A 22 14.09 7.21 24.07
N MET A 23 14.95 7.40 23.06
CA MET A 23 15.06 6.46 21.96
C MET A 23 15.57 5.13 22.49
N LYS A 24 14.69 4.14 22.56
CA LYS A 24 15.03 2.82 23.09
C LYS A 24 15.57 1.92 21.99
N HIS A 25 16.77 2.18 21.52
CA HIS A 25 17.44 1.29 20.55
C HIS A 25 17.55 -0.14 21.07
N THR A 26 17.75 -0.31 22.38
CA THR A 26 17.83 -1.60 23.04
C THR A 26 16.52 -2.39 23.01
N ASN A 27 15.41 -1.75 22.69
CA ASN A 27 14.11 -2.39 22.55
C ASN A 27 13.71 -2.67 21.09
N PHE A 28 14.59 -2.39 20.15
CA PHE A 28 14.40 -2.82 18.80
C PHE A 28 14.27 -4.35 18.77
N GLY A 29 13.20 -4.83 18.26
CA GLY A 29 12.99 -6.24 18.19
C GLY A 29 12.27 -6.86 19.40
N ARG A 30 11.94 -6.07 20.39
CA ARG A 30 11.15 -6.51 21.55
C ARG A 30 9.72 -5.98 21.49
N GLU A 31 9.12 -6.10 20.33
CA GLU A 31 7.76 -5.64 20.08
C GLU A 31 6.69 -6.62 20.57
N GLY A 32 7.10 -7.82 20.99
CA GLY A 32 6.23 -8.84 21.55
C GLY A 32 5.91 -8.62 23.02
N THR A 33 5.15 -9.53 23.61
CA THR A 33 4.87 -9.52 25.04
C THR A 33 6.15 -9.77 25.85
N PRO A 34 6.20 -9.37 27.16
CA PRO A 34 7.38 -9.64 27.99
C PRO A 34 7.78 -11.13 28.07
N VAL A 35 6.82 -12.03 27.98
CA VAL A 35 7.09 -13.47 27.97
C VAL A 35 7.78 -13.88 26.65
N PHE A 36 7.27 -13.42 25.53
CA PHE A 36 7.89 -13.64 24.24
C PHE A 36 9.28 -13.03 24.14
N ASN A 37 9.47 -11.81 24.65
CA ASN A 37 10.76 -11.14 24.65
C ASN A 37 11.82 -11.90 25.47
N ARG A 38 11.41 -12.59 26.53
CA ARG A 38 12.29 -13.42 27.32
C ARG A 38 12.80 -14.64 26.56
N TRP A 39 11.92 -15.30 25.83
CA TRP A 39 12.25 -16.45 24.99
C TRP A 39 13.03 -16.07 23.73
N MET A 40 12.69 -14.92 23.16
CA MET A 40 13.23 -14.41 21.89
C MET A 40 14.32 -13.35 22.11
N GLY A 41 14.86 -13.23 23.32
CA GLY A 41 15.84 -12.17 23.63
C GLY A 41 17.06 -12.15 22.72
N LYS A 42 17.50 -13.32 22.25
CA LYS A 42 18.60 -13.44 21.27
C LYS A 42 18.15 -13.10 19.85
N ILE A 43 16.88 -13.38 19.51
CA ILE A 43 16.28 -13.07 18.22
C ILE A 43 15.76 -11.63 18.23
N GLY A 44 15.33 -11.14 19.40
CA GLY A 44 14.85 -9.79 19.58
C GLY A 44 15.84 -8.71 19.19
N ASP A 45 17.13 -9.00 19.29
CA ASP A 45 18.21 -8.11 18.88
C ASP A 45 18.78 -8.46 17.49
N ALA A 46 18.08 -9.33 16.74
CA ALA A 46 18.51 -9.71 15.39
C ALA A 46 18.50 -8.51 14.46
N GLN A 47 19.57 -8.42 13.68
CA GLN A 47 19.83 -7.28 12.80
C GLN A 47 20.34 -7.77 11.46
N ILE A 48 19.84 -7.17 10.39
CA ILE A 48 20.38 -7.35 9.03
C ILE A 48 20.87 -5.97 8.57
N GLY A 49 22.20 -5.79 8.51
CA GLY A 49 22.78 -4.48 8.27
C GLY A 49 22.30 -3.48 9.33
N PRO A 50 21.75 -2.32 8.96
CA PRO A 50 21.21 -1.33 9.90
C PRO A 50 19.77 -1.65 10.38
N ILE A 51 19.17 -2.75 9.92
CA ILE A 51 17.77 -3.09 10.20
C ILE A 51 17.69 -3.99 11.43
N TYR A 52 17.07 -3.47 12.49
CA TYR A 52 16.69 -4.26 13.66
C TYR A 52 15.33 -4.90 13.41
N LEU A 53 15.24 -6.20 13.35
CA LEU A 53 14.01 -6.91 12.99
C LEU A 53 13.13 -7.22 14.18
N GLY A 54 13.69 -7.79 15.24
CA GLY A 54 12.95 -8.29 16.37
C GLY A 54 12.05 -9.47 16.05
N PHE A 55 11.23 -9.84 17.01
CA PHE A 55 10.30 -10.96 16.84
C PHE A 55 9.32 -10.72 15.70
N LEU A 56 8.65 -9.56 15.69
CA LEU A 56 7.66 -9.24 14.64
C LEU A 56 8.31 -9.13 13.26
N GLY A 57 9.50 -8.54 13.17
CA GLY A 57 10.23 -8.44 11.91
C GLY A 57 10.66 -9.79 11.37
N ILE A 58 11.20 -10.66 12.22
CA ILE A 58 11.58 -12.03 11.83
C ILE A 58 10.36 -12.86 11.43
N ALA A 59 9.29 -12.81 12.22
CA ALA A 59 8.06 -13.51 11.90
C ALA A 59 7.46 -13.03 10.57
N SER A 60 7.44 -11.71 10.34
CA SER A 60 7.00 -11.13 9.07
C SER A 60 7.82 -11.64 7.90
N LEU A 61 9.15 -11.62 8.00
CA LEU A 61 10.03 -12.13 6.95
C LEU A 61 9.86 -13.63 6.72
N ALA A 62 9.73 -14.41 7.80
CA ALA A 62 9.50 -15.87 7.69
C ALA A 62 8.23 -16.17 6.91
N PHE A 63 7.10 -15.53 7.25
CA PHE A 63 5.86 -15.71 6.51
C PHE A 63 5.96 -15.19 5.07
N GLY A 64 6.64 -14.09 4.84
CA GLY A 64 6.86 -13.55 3.49
C GLY A 64 7.67 -14.50 2.61
N PHE A 65 8.74 -15.07 3.13
CA PHE A 65 9.52 -16.08 2.42
C PHE A 65 8.72 -17.34 2.17
N MET A 66 7.93 -17.81 3.13
CA MET A 66 7.02 -18.94 2.93
C MET A 66 6.04 -18.69 1.78
N ALA A 67 5.45 -17.51 1.71
CA ALA A 67 4.56 -17.14 0.62
C ALA A 67 5.27 -17.18 -0.73
N ILE A 68 6.46 -16.57 -0.84
CA ILE A 68 7.27 -16.55 -2.06
C ILE A 68 7.67 -17.97 -2.46
N GLU A 69 8.10 -18.80 -1.52
CA GLU A 69 8.47 -20.20 -1.78
C GLU A 69 7.28 -21.01 -2.32
N ILE A 70 6.12 -20.88 -1.69
CA ILE A 70 4.91 -21.59 -2.14
C ILE A 70 4.55 -21.18 -3.56
N ILE A 71 4.51 -19.88 -3.84
CA ILE A 71 4.22 -19.37 -5.18
C ILE A 71 5.26 -19.85 -6.19
N GLY A 72 6.53 -19.66 -5.87
CA GLY A 72 7.63 -20.04 -6.76
C GLY A 72 7.71 -21.54 -7.04
N LEU A 73 7.53 -22.38 -6.03
CA LEU A 73 7.55 -23.84 -6.19
C LEU A 73 6.35 -24.35 -7.00
N ASN A 74 5.16 -23.77 -6.81
CA ASN A 74 4.00 -24.10 -7.64
C ASN A 74 4.21 -23.68 -9.09
N MET A 75 4.78 -22.53 -9.34
CA MET A 75 5.13 -22.08 -10.69
C MET A 75 6.17 -23.00 -11.33
N LEU A 76 7.20 -23.38 -10.58
CA LEU A 76 8.24 -24.29 -11.06
C LEU A 76 7.66 -25.68 -11.36
N ALA A 77 6.79 -26.19 -10.51
CA ALA A 77 6.10 -27.47 -10.73
C ALA A 77 5.22 -27.43 -12.00
N SER A 78 4.60 -26.31 -12.31
CA SER A 78 3.76 -26.14 -13.51
C SER A 78 4.54 -26.25 -14.82
N VAL A 79 5.85 -26.09 -14.79
CA VAL A 79 6.78 -26.27 -15.93
C VAL A 79 7.69 -27.49 -15.76
N ASN A 80 7.20 -28.52 -15.05
CA ASN A 80 7.90 -29.79 -14.83
C ASN A 80 9.29 -29.64 -14.20
N TRP A 81 9.43 -28.68 -13.26
CA TRP A 81 10.66 -28.41 -12.52
C TRP A 81 11.86 -28.00 -13.40
N SER A 82 11.60 -27.48 -14.59
CA SER A 82 12.62 -26.96 -15.49
C SER A 82 12.97 -25.52 -15.14
N PRO A 83 14.18 -25.21 -14.64
CA PRO A 83 14.60 -23.83 -14.37
C PRO A 83 14.60 -22.97 -15.64
N LEU A 84 14.95 -23.56 -16.78
CA LEU A 84 14.96 -22.85 -18.06
C LEU A 84 13.54 -22.42 -18.49
N GLU A 85 12.58 -23.34 -18.41
CA GLU A 85 11.18 -23.05 -18.76
C GLU A 85 10.55 -22.09 -17.74
N PHE A 86 10.92 -22.19 -16.47
CA PHE A 86 10.53 -21.23 -15.44
C PHE A 86 10.97 -19.81 -15.82
N MET A 87 12.24 -19.63 -16.20
CA MET A 87 12.75 -18.31 -16.60
C MET A 87 12.12 -17.81 -17.91
N ARG A 88 11.95 -18.69 -18.89
CA ARG A 88 11.35 -18.33 -20.19
C ARG A 88 9.89 -17.91 -20.09
N ARG A 89 9.13 -18.51 -19.16
CA ARG A 89 7.69 -18.31 -19.02
C ARG A 89 7.31 -17.56 -17.74
N PHE A 90 8.26 -17.00 -17.05
CA PHE A 90 8.04 -16.40 -15.71
C PHE A 90 6.84 -15.45 -15.67
N PHE A 91 6.72 -14.57 -16.64
CA PHE A 91 5.60 -13.62 -16.71
C PHE A 91 4.23 -14.28 -16.95
N TRP A 92 4.21 -15.49 -17.49
CA TRP A 92 3.00 -16.25 -17.77
C TRP A 92 2.59 -17.22 -16.67
N LEU A 93 3.51 -17.51 -15.75
CA LEU A 93 3.24 -18.45 -14.66
C LEU A 93 2.31 -17.83 -13.64
N THR A 94 1.43 -18.66 -13.07
CA THR A 94 0.40 -18.21 -12.15
C THR A 94 0.14 -19.25 -11.06
N LEU A 95 -0.25 -18.77 -9.88
CA LEU A 95 -0.87 -19.58 -8.84
C LEU A 95 -2.28 -19.01 -8.64
N ASP A 96 -3.28 -19.78 -9.04
CA ASP A 96 -4.66 -19.34 -9.07
C ASP A 96 -5.40 -19.66 -7.78
N PRO A 97 -6.40 -18.81 -7.39
CA PRO A 97 -7.30 -19.14 -6.30
C PRO A 97 -8.17 -20.35 -6.63
N PRO A 98 -8.86 -20.95 -5.62
CA PRO A 98 -9.80 -22.04 -5.86
C PRO A 98 -10.93 -21.63 -6.81
N THR A 99 -11.48 -22.61 -7.51
CA THR A 99 -12.69 -22.44 -8.31
C THR A 99 -13.94 -22.27 -7.43
N ALA A 100 -15.02 -21.76 -8.02
CA ALA A 100 -16.27 -21.41 -7.31
C ALA A 100 -16.88 -22.56 -6.52
N GLU A 101 -16.66 -23.81 -6.93
CA GLU A 101 -17.20 -25.01 -6.27
C GLU A 101 -16.78 -25.16 -4.80
N TYR A 102 -15.62 -24.60 -4.43
CA TYR A 102 -15.12 -24.67 -3.06
C TYR A 102 -15.65 -23.54 -2.16
N GLY A 103 -16.27 -22.51 -2.72
CA GLY A 103 -16.81 -21.38 -1.95
C GLY A 103 -15.75 -20.74 -1.07
N LEU A 104 -16.00 -20.68 0.23
CA LEU A 104 -15.07 -20.17 1.25
C LEU A 104 -14.29 -21.29 1.97
N THR A 105 -14.46 -22.54 1.56
CA THR A 105 -13.80 -23.67 2.20
C THR A 105 -12.36 -23.85 1.71
N LEU A 106 -11.58 -24.64 2.43
CA LEU A 106 -10.24 -25.01 1.99
C LEU A 106 -10.34 -25.95 0.78
N ALA A 107 -9.63 -25.61 -0.27
CA ALA A 107 -9.57 -26.43 -1.48
C ALA A 107 -8.40 -27.44 -1.38
N PRO A 108 -8.43 -28.51 -2.18
CA PRO A 108 -7.26 -29.38 -2.35
C PRO A 108 -6.04 -28.56 -2.79
N LEU A 109 -4.86 -28.96 -2.36
CA LEU A 109 -3.63 -28.19 -2.56
C LEU A 109 -3.41 -27.77 -4.03
N LYS A 110 -3.61 -28.71 -4.96
CA LYS A 110 -3.41 -28.45 -6.40
C LYS A 110 -4.61 -27.78 -7.10
N LYS A 111 -5.67 -27.50 -6.36
CA LYS A 111 -6.90 -26.87 -6.87
C LYS A 111 -7.19 -25.53 -6.19
N GLY A 112 -6.15 -24.81 -5.81
CA GLY A 112 -6.24 -23.52 -5.15
C GLY A 112 -5.86 -23.53 -3.67
N GLY A 113 -5.65 -24.69 -3.05
CA GLY A 113 -5.23 -24.80 -1.65
C GLY A 113 -3.88 -24.12 -1.40
N TRP A 114 -2.93 -24.27 -2.31
CA TRP A 114 -1.64 -23.57 -2.19
C TRP A 114 -1.80 -22.05 -2.29
N TRP A 115 -2.71 -21.56 -3.11
CA TRP A 115 -3.03 -20.13 -3.15
C TRP A 115 -3.54 -19.64 -1.79
N GLN A 116 -4.43 -20.40 -1.16
CA GLN A 116 -4.98 -20.06 0.17
C GLN A 116 -3.88 -20.01 1.22
N ILE A 117 -2.96 -20.97 1.24
CA ILE A 117 -1.84 -21.00 2.18
C ILE A 117 -0.87 -19.85 1.91
N ALA A 118 -0.49 -19.64 0.66
CA ALA A 118 0.37 -18.52 0.28
C ALA A 118 -0.25 -17.17 0.61
N GLY A 119 -1.55 -17.00 0.36
CA GLY A 119 -2.30 -15.81 0.71
C GLY A 119 -2.35 -15.56 2.22
N PHE A 120 -2.55 -16.60 3.01
CA PHE A 120 -2.47 -16.51 4.47
C PHE A 120 -1.08 -16.07 4.93
N CYS A 121 -0.03 -16.70 4.41
CA CYS A 121 1.35 -16.34 4.77
C CYS A 121 1.68 -14.89 4.38
N LEU A 122 1.30 -14.47 3.19
CA LEU A 122 1.52 -13.10 2.74
C LEU A 122 0.77 -12.09 3.62
N THR A 123 -0.48 -12.38 3.95
CA THR A 123 -1.30 -11.54 4.83
C THR A 123 -0.71 -11.45 6.23
N ALA A 124 -0.29 -12.58 6.80
CA ALA A 124 0.39 -12.61 8.10
C ALA A 124 1.68 -11.77 8.08
N SER A 125 2.47 -11.90 7.03
CA SER A 125 3.69 -11.12 6.84
C SER A 125 3.40 -9.61 6.85
N ILE A 126 2.43 -9.17 6.06
CA ILE A 126 2.05 -7.76 5.94
C ILE A 126 1.51 -7.22 7.26
N LEU A 127 0.62 -7.95 7.93
CA LEU A 127 0.03 -7.52 9.20
C LEU A 127 1.06 -7.46 10.33
N LEU A 128 1.97 -8.41 10.41
CA LEU A 128 3.06 -8.39 11.40
C LEU A 128 3.98 -7.19 11.19
N TRP A 129 4.33 -6.89 9.94
CA TRP A 129 5.12 -5.70 9.64
C TRP A 129 4.36 -4.40 9.94
N TRP A 130 3.08 -4.37 9.68
CA TRP A 130 2.22 -3.23 10.01
C TRP A 130 2.21 -2.95 11.53
N ILE A 131 1.99 -3.97 12.34
CA ILE A 131 2.07 -3.87 13.81
C ILE A 131 3.46 -3.40 14.23
N ARG A 132 4.51 -3.92 13.61
CA ARG A 132 5.88 -3.52 13.86
C ARG A 132 6.10 -2.03 13.60
N THR A 133 5.57 -1.48 12.53
CA THR A 133 5.70 -0.03 12.23
C THR A 133 5.05 0.82 13.31
N TYR A 134 3.88 0.42 13.82
CA TYR A 134 3.22 1.10 14.93
C TYR A 134 4.09 1.08 16.19
N ARG A 135 4.51 -0.10 16.62
CA ARG A 135 5.30 -0.26 17.84
C ARG A 135 6.63 0.46 17.75
N ARG A 136 7.23 0.45 16.57
CA ARG A 136 8.49 1.16 16.32
C ARG A 136 8.34 2.67 16.39
N ALA A 137 7.31 3.21 15.76
CA ALA A 137 7.00 4.63 15.86
C ALA A 137 6.78 5.05 17.32
N ARG A 138 6.03 4.28 18.10
CA ARG A 138 5.79 4.54 19.52
C ARG A 138 7.07 4.47 20.34
N ALA A 139 7.93 3.48 20.09
CA ALA A 139 9.21 3.32 20.78
C ALA A 139 10.17 4.50 20.55
N LEU A 140 10.09 5.13 19.37
CA LEU A 140 10.91 6.30 19.03
C LEU A 140 10.25 7.63 19.41
N GLY A 141 9.07 7.62 20.05
CA GLY A 141 8.34 8.84 20.38
C GLY A 141 7.77 9.58 19.16
N MET A 142 7.61 8.91 18.04
CA MET A 142 7.09 9.46 16.79
C MET A 142 5.56 9.40 16.71
N GLY A 143 4.98 10.23 15.86
CA GLY A 143 3.62 10.04 15.41
C GLY A 143 3.49 8.76 14.56
N THR A 144 2.26 8.24 14.46
CA THR A 144 1.97 6.96 13.79
C THR A 144 1.45 7.12 12.37
N HIS A 145 1.74 8.25 11.73
CA HIS A 145 1.25 8.59 10.38
C HIS A 145 1.67 7.56 9.31
N VAL A 146 2.89 7.03 9.42
CA VAL A 146 3.39 5.98 8.51
C VAL A 146 2.57 4.70 8.67
N THR A 147 2.24 4.32 9.89
CA THR A 147 1.41 3.13 10.16
C THR A 147 0.01 3.28 9.53
N TYR A 148 -0.62 4.45 9.68
CA TYR A 148 -1.94 4.69 9.07
C TYR A 148 -1.88 4.75 7.55
N ALA A 149 -0.85 5.34 6.96
CA ALA A 149 -0.67 5.33 5.50
C ALA A 149 -0.46 3.91 4.97
N PHE A 150 0.35 3.11 5.65
CA PHE A 150 0.51 1.69 5.33
C PHE A 150 -0.82 0.93 5.50
N GLY A 151 -1.58 1.25 6.55
CA GLY A 151 -2.92 0.69 6.78
C GLY A 151 -3.91 0.96 5.66
N ALA A 152 -3.84 2.12 5.02
CA ALA A 152 -4.68 2.43 3.86
C ALA A 152 -4.39 1.49 2.67
N ALA A 153 -3.11 1.20 2.39
CA ALA A 153 -2.72 0.21 1.39
C ALA A 153 -3.15 -1.21 1.77
N ILE A 154 -3.02 -1.57 3.04
CA ILE A 154 -3.47 -2.87 3.56
C ILE A 154 -4.99 -3.02 3.41
N TRP A 155 -5.76 -1.97 3.63
CA TRP A 155 -7.19 -1.98 3.39
C TRP A 155 -7.52 -2.43 1.96
N LEU A 156 -6.91 -1.82 0.95
CA LEU A 156 -7.12 -2.22 -0.45
C LEU A 156 -6.69 -3.67 -0.69
N TYR A 157 -5.54 -4.06 -0.18
CA TYR A 157 -5.05 -5.44 -0.27
C TYR A 157 -6.05 -6.44 0.33
N LEU A 158 -6.55 -6.17 1.54
CA LEU A 158 -7.53 -7.04 2.20
C LEU A 158 -8.87 -7.06 1.49
N VAL A 159 -9.32 -5.95 0.93
CA VAL A 159 -10.54 -5.93 0.12
C VAL A 159 -10.40 -6.84 -1.09
N LEU A 160 -9.29 -6.74 -1.81
CA LEU A 160 -9.04 -7.53 -3.02
C LEU A 160 -8.89 -9.03 -2.74
N GLY A 161 -8.19 -9.38 -1.66
CA GLY A 161 -7.84 -10.77 -1.36
C GLY A 161 -8.75 -11.48 -0.36
N PHE A 162 -9.47 -10.72 0.46
CA PHE A 162 -10.24 -11.31 1.55
C PHE A 162 -11.64 -10.74 1.71
N PHE A 163 -11.80 -9.44 1.96
CA PHE A 163 -13.12 -8.88 2.33
C PHE A 163 -14.15 -9.01 1.21
N ARG A 164 -13.79 -8.67 -0.03
CA ARG A 164 -14.70 -8.82 -1.15
C ARG A 164 -14.96 -10.29 -1.48
N PRO A 165 -13.97 -11.18 -1.61
CA PRO A 165 -14.21 -12.61 -1.76
C PRO A 165 -15.11 -13.20 -0.65
N LEU A 166 -14.91 -12.77 0.60
CA LEU A 166 -15.77 -13.17 1.73
C LEU A 166 -17.21 -12.69 1.54
N ALA A 167 -17.41 -11.42 1.16
CA ALA A 167 -18.74 -10.86 0.90
C ALA A 167 -19.43 -11.54 -0.28
N MET A 168 -18.69 -11.94 -1.30
CA MET A 168 -19.18 -12.69 -2.46
C MET A 168 -19.39 -14.17 -2.15
N GLY A 169 -18.90 -14.67 -1.01
CA GLY A 169 -19.03 -16.08 -0.61
C GLY A 169 -18.11 -17.03 -1.35
N ASN A 170 -17.02 -16.53 -1.96
CA ASN A 170 -16.23 -17.32 -2.90
C ASN A 170 -14.81 -16.79 -3.07
N PHE A 171 -13.81 -17.63 -2.80
CA PHE A 171 -12.41 -17.27 -3.03
C PHE A 171 -12.00 -17.26 -4.51
N SER A 172 -12.82 -17.78 -5.41
CA SER A 172 -12.56 -17.67 -6.85
C SER A 172 -12.56 -16.22 -7.34
N GLU A 173 -13.15 -15.30 -6.58
CA GLU A 173 -13.18 -13.87 -6.86
C GLU A 173 -11.87 -13.16 -6.54
N ALA A 174 -10.92 -13.83 -5.89
CA ALA A 174 -9.67 -13.24 -5.47
C ALA A 174 -8.65 -13.14 -6.62
N VAL A 175 -7.62 -12.32 -6.42
CA VAL A 175 -6.58 -12.06 -7.40
C VAL A 175 -5.59 -13.23 -7.46
N PRO A 176 -5.24 -13.75 -8.64
CA PRO A 176 -4.19 -14.77 -8.76
C PRO A 176 -2.80 -14.17 -8.50
N PHE A 177 -1.87 -15.02 -8.08
CA PHE A 177 -0.45 -14.66 -8.02
C PHE A 177 0.21 -14.94 -9.37
N GLY A 178 0.53 -13.90 -10.10
CA GLY A 178 1.18 -13.98 -11.40
C GLY A 178 1.31 -12.61 -12.04
N ILE A 179 2.37 -12.41 -12.83
CA ILE A 179 2.63 -11.10 -13.44
C ILE A 179 1.54 -10.76 -14.46
N PHE A 180 1.35 -11.59 -15.46
CA PHE A 180 0.31 -11.36 -16.48
C PHE A 180 -1.07 -11.77 -15.99
N SER A 181 -1.18 -12.81 -15.18
CA SER A 181 -2.48 -13.29 -14.73
C SER A 181 -3.21 -12.26 -13.85
N HIS A 182 -2.52 -11.51 -12.99
CA HIS A 182 -3.20 -10.48 -12.21
C HIS A 182 -3.62 -9.27 -13.05
N LEU A 183 -2.93 -8.99 -14.15
CA LEU A 183 -3.36 -7.97 -15.12
C LEU A 183 -4.58 -8.43 -15.90
N GLU A 184 -4.59 -9.68 -16.35
CA GLU A 184 -5.75 -10.31 -16.98
C GLU A 184 -6.96 -10.33 -16.06
N TRP A 185 -6.75 -10.70 -14.80
CA TRP A 185 -7.79 -10.66 -13.77
C TRP A 185 -8.38 -9.24 -13.65
N THR A 186 -7.54 -8.22 -13.63
CA THR A 186 -7.96 -6.81 -13.51
C THR A 186 -8.81 -6.38 -14.69
N ASN A 187 -8.40 -6.74 -15.90
CA ASN A 187 -9.18 -6.46 -17.10
C ASN A 187 -10.52 -7.20 -17.11
N ASN A 188 -10.52 -8.47 -16.78
CA ASN A 188 -11.73 -9.28 -16.71
C ASN A 188 -12.69 -8.76 -15.63
N PHE A 189 -12.18 -8.33 -14.49
CA PHE A 189 -12.96 -7.71 -13.43
C PHE A 189 -13.71 -6.46 -13.97
N SER A 190 -13.00 -5.59 -14.62
CA SER A 190 -13.59 -4.37 -15.20
C SER A 190 -14.66 -4.70 -16.26
N VAL A 191 -14.36 -5.59 -17.17
CA VAL A 191 -15.30 -6.01 -18.23
C VAL A 191 -16.55 -6.66 -17.65
N ASN A 192 -16.38 -7.57 -16.69
CA ASN A 192 -17.49 -8.32 -16.11
C ASN A 192 -18.45 -7.45 -15.28
N TYR A 193 -18.00 -6.32 -14.78
CA TYR A 193 -18.79 -5.40 -13.98
C TYR A 193 -19.09 -4.06 -14.66
N GLY A 194 -19.12 -4.05 -15.98
CA GLY A 194 -19.61 -2.93 -16.78
C GLY A 194 -18.65 -1.75 -16.87
N ASN A 195 -17.36 -2.02 -16.86
CA ASN A 195 -16.27 -1.06 -16.93
C ASN A 195 -16.07 -0.23 -15.65
N LEU A 196 -14.98 -0.49 -14.97
CA LEU A 196 -14.64 0.15 -13.71
C LEU A 196 -14.41 1.67 -13.84
N PHE A 197 -14.17 2.19 -15.05
CA PHE A 197 -14.09 3.62 -15.27
C PHE A 197 -15.40 4.36 -14.96
N TYR A 198 -16.53 3.67 -14.89
CA TYR A 198 -17.81 4.24 -14.45
C TYR A 198 -18.08 4.10 -12.96
N ASN A 199 -17.19 3.42 -12.24
CA ASN A 199 -17.27 3.36 -10.78
C ASN A 199 -16.80 4.69 -10.19
N PRO A 200 -17.66 5.44 -9.47
CA PRO A 200 -17.32 6.76 -8.97
C PRO A 200 -16.21 6.72 -7.92
N PHE A 201 -16.10 5.66 -7.14
CA PHE A 201 -14.98 5.49 -6.20
C PHE A 201 -13.66 5.24 -6.91
N HIS A 202 -13.69 4.53 -8.03
CA HIS A 202 -12.52 4.37 -8.88
C HIS A 202 -12.10 5.71 -9.50
N MET A 203 -13.04 6.54 -9.91
CA MET A 203 -12.75 7.91 -10.37
C MET A 203 -12.07 8.74 -9.28
N ILE A 204 -12.59 8.70 -8.06
CA ILE A 204 -11.99 9.38 -6.91
C ILE A 204 -10.59 8.83 -6.62
N SER A 205 -10.43 7.51 -6.64
CA SER A 205 -9.13 6.86 -6.44
C SER A 205 -8.10 7.31 -7.47
N ILE A 206 -8.47 7.38 -8.75
CA ILE A 206 -7.60 7.88 -9.83
C ILE A 206 -7.24 9.35 -9.61
N ALA A 207 -8.21 10.19 -9.19
CA ALA A 207 -7.95 11.59 -8.90
C ALA A 207 -6.88 11.73 -7.80
N PHE A 208 -6.97 10.97 -6.73
CA PHE A 208 -5.95 10.97 -5.68
C PHE A 208 -4.64 10.32 -6.11
N LEU A 209 -4.66 9.31 -6.98
CA LEU A 209 -3.45 8.73 -7.55
C LEU A 209 -2.65 9.77 -8.36
N TYR A 210 -3.29 10.43 -9.31
CA TYR A 210 -2.64 11.46 -10.12
C TYR A 210 -2.31 12.70 -9.30
N GLY A 211 -3.18 13.06 -8.35
CA GLY A 211 -2.90 14.13 -7.41
C GLY A 211 -1.69 13.84 -6.52
N SER A 212 -1.51 12.59 -6.09
CA SER A 212 -0.31 12.16 -5.35
C SER A 212 0.95 12.28 -6.21
N ALA A 213 0.89 11.83 -7.45
CA ALA A 213 2.00 11.97 -8.40
C ALA A 213 2.35 13.44 -8.65
N LEU A 214 1.33 14.28 -8.82
CA LEU A 214 1.49 15.72 -9.02
C LEU A 214 2.13 16.39 -7.79
N LEU A 215 1.63 16.09 -6.59
CA LEU A 215 2.18 16.66 -5.34
C LEU A 215 3.63 16.21 -5.11
N PHE A 216 3.94 14.97 -5.42
CA PHE A 216 5.32 14.47 -5.32
C PHE A 216 6.25 15.25 -6.27
N ALA A 217 5.85 15.40 -7.53
CA ALA A 217 6.64 16.13 -8.52
C ALA A 217 6.78 17.62 -8.14
N MET A 218 5.70 18.27 -7.73
CA MET A 218 5.69 19.68 -7.32
C MET A 218 6.57 19.89 -6.09
N HIS A 219 6.45 19.04 -5.07
CA HIS A 219 7.22 19.17 -3.83
C HIS A 219 8.70 18.92 -4.07
N ALA A 220 9.05 17.84 -4.77
CA ALA A 220 10.44 17.52 -5.10
C ALA A 220 11.10 18.64 -5.90
N ALA A 221 10.43 19.15 -6.92
CA ALA A 221 10.93 20.26 -7.73
C ALA A 221 11.08 21.55 -6.93
N THR A 222 10.14 21.83 -6.03
CA THR A 222 10.17 23.02 -5.18
C THR A 222 11.33 22.97 -4.19
N ILE A 223 11.53 21.84 -3.51
CA ILE A 223 12.63 21.67 -2.55
C ILE A 223 13.97 21.76 -3.26
N LEU A 224 14.12 21.14 -4.43
CA LEU A 224 15.34 21.29 -5.22
C LEU A 224 15.61 22.75 -5.64
N ALA A 225 14.55 23.46 -6.01
CA ALA A 225 14.68 24.87 -6.40
C ALA A 225 15.09 25.78 -5.24
N VAL A 226 14.69 25.47 -4.01
CA VAL A 226 15.03 26.26 -2.81
C VAL A 226 16.13 25.63 -1.95
N SER A 227 16.80 24.59 -2.43
CA SER A 227 17.86 23.92 -1.67
C SER A 227 19.08 24.84 -1.46
N ARG A 228 19.32 25.79 -2.36
CA ARG A 228 20.33 26.84 -2.19
C ARG A 228 20.09 27.75 -0.98
N TYR A 229 18.87 27.71 -0.43
CA TYR A 229 18.46 28.43 0.78
C TYR A 229 18.21 27.48 1.96
N GLY A 230 18.66 26.23 1.86
CA GLY A 230 18.48 25.23 2.92
C GLY A 230 17.07 24.62 2.94
N GLY A 231 16.34 24.62 1.82
CA GLY A 231 14.96 24.13 1.73
C GLY A 231 14.81 22.64 2.02
N GLU A 232 15.86 21.83 1.82
CA GLU A 232 15.88 20.41 2.17
C GLU A 232 15.81 20.15 3.68
N ARG A 233 16.12 21.14 4.49
CA ARG A 233 15.96 21.09 5.96
C ARG A 233 14.54 21.47 6.36
N GLU A 234 13.59 20.67 5.96
CA GLU A 234 12.16 20.99 6.08
C GLU A 234 11.70 21.12 7.53
N ILE A 235 12.22 20.30 8.44
CA ILE A 235 11.86 20.36 9.87
C ILE A 235 12.33 21.66 10.48
N GLU A 236 13.57 22.08 10.18
CA GLU A 236 14.09 23.38 10.64
C GLU A 236 13.26 24.55 10.07
N GLN A 237 12.88 24.46 8.80
CA GLN A 237 12.02 25.46 8.15
C GLN A 237 10.61 25.53 8.75
N ILE A 238 10.10 24.42 9.28
CA ILE A 238 8.81 24.39 9.98
C ILE A 238 8.92 25.05 11.35
N VAL A 239 9.98 24.73 12.11
CA VAL A 239 10.20 25.27 13.46
C VAL A 239 10.52 26.76 13.42
N ASP A 240 11.36 27.17 12.47
CA ASP A 240 11.77 28.55 12.26
C ASP A 240 11.75 28.87 10.76
N ARG A 241 10.66 29.47 10.33
CA ARG A 241 10.41 29.75 8.92
C ARG A 241 11.47 30.69 8.34
N GLY A 242 12.22 30.18 7.36
CA GLY A 242 13.27 30.90 6.66
C GLY A 242 12.90 31.27 5.23
N THR A 243 13.90 31.80 4.52
CA THR A 243 13.76 32.27 3.14
C THR A 243 13.35 31.16 2.16
N ALA A 244 13.80 29.92 2.37
CA ALA A 244 13.41 28.81 1.52
C ALA A 244 11.89 28.57 1.54
N SER A 245 11.29 28.50 2.72
CA SER A 245 9.83 28.35 2.89
C SER A 245 9.07 29.51 2.28
N GLU A 246 9.54 30.74 2.50
CA GLU A 246 8.91 31.95 1.95
C GLU A 246 8.93 31.95 0.42
N ARG A 247 10.09 31.68 -0.17
CA ARG A 247 10.24 31.64 -1.63
C ARG A 247 9.41 30.54 -2.27
N ALA A 248 9.37 29.35 -1.67
CA ALA A 248 8.54 28.26 -2.12
C ALA A 248 7.04 28.62 -2.10
N ALA A 249 6.57 29.20 -1.01
CA ALA A 249 5.19 29.66 -0.89
C ALA A 249 4.83 30.76 -1.92
N LEU A 250 5.69 31.75 -2.08
CA LEU A 250 5.47 32.86 -3.03
C LEU A 250 5.48 32.37 -4.49
N PHE A 251 6.35 31.45 -4.85
CA PHE A 251 6.36 30.89 -6.20
C PHE A 251 4.98 30.34 -6.58
N TRP A 252 4.39 29.50 -5.74
CA TRP A 252 3.08 28.90 -6.01
C TRP A 252 1.96 29.95 -5.92
N ARG A 253 1.99 30.82 -4.92
CA ARG A 253 0.98 31.87 -4.78
C ARG A 253 0.92 32.80 -5.99
N TRP A 254 2.07 33.15 -6.54
CA TRP A 254 2.12 34.07 -7.69
C TRP A 254 1.95 33.37 -9.04
N THR A 255 2.09 32.02 -9.08
CA THR A 255 1.87 31.27 -10.30
C THR A 255 0.45 30.72 -10.42
N MET A 256 -0.16 30.27 -9.32
CA MET A 256 -1.49 29.65 -9.36
C MET A 256 -2.51 30.25 -8.37
N GLY A 257 -2.13 31.23 -7.59
CA GLY A 257 -3.05 31.97 -6.71
C GLY A 257 -3.22 31.42 -5.30
N PHE A 258 -2.68 30.24 -5.00
CA PHE A 258 -2.70 29.62 -3.67
C PHE A 258 -1.41 28.83 -3.43
N ASN A 259 -1.13 28.54 -2.17
CA ASN A 259 0.06 27.83 -1.75
C ASN A 259 -0.19 27.05 -0.46
N ALA A 260 0.63 26.06 -0.21
CA ALA A 260 0.76 25.40 1.09
C ALA A 260 1.91 26.02 1.89
N THR A 261 2.05 25.61 3.13
CA THR A 261 3.25 25.84 3.95
C THR A 261 4.18 24.63 3.86
N MET A 262 5.40 24.76 4.39
CA MET A 262 6.34 23.64 4.48
C MET A 262 5.74 22.48 5.28
N GLU A 263 5.01 22.75 6.34
CA GLU A 263 4.32 21.70 7.11
C GLU A 263 3.09 21.15 6.38
N SER A 264 2.20 22.02 5.90
CA SER A 264 0.91 21.59 5.35
C SER A 264 1.03 20.82 4.05
N ILE A 265 2.08 21.04 3.24
CA ILE A 265 2.27 20.26 2.01
C ILE A 265 2.40 18.75 2.29
N HIS A 266 3.03 18.38 3.40
CA HIS A 266 3.14 16.99 3.82
C HIS A 266 1.78 16.42 4.21
N ARG A 267 0.91 17.19 4.84
CA ARG A 267 -0.47 16.78 5.17
C ARG A 267 -1.31 16.56 3.91
N TRP A 268 -1.20 17.43 2.91
CA TRP A 268 -1.83 17.24 1.62
C TRP A 268 -1.37 15.95 0.95
N ALA A 269 -0.05 15.73 0.90
CA ALA A 269 0.53 14.52 0.32
C ALA A 269 0.08 13.26 1.06
N TRP A 270 0.02 13.29 2.39
CA TRP A 270 -0.43 12.17 3.20
C TRP A 270 -1.89 11.81 2.94
N TRP A 271 -2.77 12.79 2.90
CA TRP A 271 -4.19 12.56 2.63
C TRP A 271 -4.43 12.02 1.23
N PHE A 272 -3.75 12.53 0.23
CA PHE A 272 -3.86 12.02 -1.14
C PHE A 272 -3.38 10.57 -1.24
N ALA A 273 -2.26 10.25 -0.61
CA ALA A 273 -1.70 8.89 -0.57
C ALA A 273 -2.63 7.89 0.14
N VAL A 274 -3.35 8.34 1.17
CA VAL A 274 -4.28 7.50 1.96
C VAL A 274 -5.63 7.35 1.25
N LEU A 275 -6.17 8.43 0.70
CA LEU A 275 -7.51 8.42 0.10
C LEU A 275 -7.57 7.63 -1.21
N CYS A 276 -6.47 7.51 -1.94
CA CYS A 276 -6.42 6.68 -3.15
C CYS A 276 -6.78 5.21 -2.85
N PRO A 277 -6.07 4.48 -1.97
CA PRO A 277 -6.43 3.10 -1.67
C PRO A 277 -7.74 2.97 -0.87
N ILE A 278 -8.08 3.92 -0.01
CA ILE A 278 -9.36 3.89 0.73
C ILE A 278 -10.54 3.94 -0.25
N ALA A 279 -10.55 4.91 -1.16
CA ALA A 279 -11.60 5.05 -2.15
C ALA A 279 -11.63 3.85 -3.10
N GLY A 280 -10.48 3.39 -3.57
CA GLY A 280 -10.35 2.22 -4.41
C GLY A 280 -10.91 0.96 -3.75
N GLY A 281 -10.57 0.74 -2.49
CA GLY A 281 -11.08 -0.40 -1.71
C GLY A 281 -12.59 -0.36 -1.54
N ILE A 282 -13.16 0.80 -1.23
CA ILE A 282 -14.62 0.97 -1.15
C ILE A 282 -15.27 0.63 -2.50
N GLY A 283 -14.73 1.17 -3.58
CA GLY A 283 -15.24 0.93 -4.93
C GLY A 283 -15.19 -0.53 -5.36
N ILE A 284 -14.12 -1.22 -5.04
CA ILE A 284 -13.99 -2.67 -5.31
C ILE A 284 -14.96 -3.47 -4.44
N LEU A 285 -15.09 -3.14 -3.16
CA LEU A 285 -16.00 -3.84 -2.26
C LEU A 285 -17.47 -3.71 -2.68
N LEU A 286 -17.87 -2.58 -3.22
CA LEU A 286 -19.23 -2.37 -3.75
C LEU A 286 -19.49 -3.11 -5.06
N THR A 287 -18.44 -3.46 -5.80
CA THR A 287 -18.55 -4.11 -7.11
C THR A 287 -18.93 -5.59 -6.95
N GLY A 288 -20.08 -5.97 -7.47
CA GLY A 288 -20.64 -7.32 -7.36
C GLY A 288 -21.41 -7.56 -6.07
N THR A 289 -21.29 -6.70 -5.07
CA THR A 289 -22.05 -6.80 -3.79
C THR A 289 -23.26 -5.88 -3.76
N ALA A 290 -23.10 -4.66 -4.24
CA ALA A 290 -24.15 -3.64 -4.30
C ALA A 290 -24.44 -3.17 -5.74
N VAL A 291 -23.46 -3.20 -6.61
CA VAL A 291 -23.56 -2.77 -8.01
C VAL A 291 -22.96 -3.87 -8.91
N ASP A 292 -23.76 -4.39 -9.82
CA ASP A 292 -23.34 -5.46 -10.72
C ASP A 292 -22.83 -4.95 -12.07
N ASN A 293 -23.17 -3.72 -12.43
CA ASN A 293 -22.76 -3.12 -13.71
C ASN A 293 -22.62 -1.61 -13.57
N TRP A 294 -21.41 -1.11 -13.60
CA TRP A 294 -21.13 0.31 -13.38
C TRP A 294 -21.59 1.18 -14.56
N TYR A 295 -21.57 0.68 -15.78
CA TYR A 295 -22.08 1.43 -16.93
C TYR A 295 -23.59 1.66 -16.80
N GLU A 296 -24.36 0.63 -16.48
CA GLU A 296 -25.81 0.75 -16.25
C GLU A 296 -26.12 1.66 -15.06
N TRP A 297 -25.35 1.54 -14.00
CA TRP A 297 -25.45 2.43 -12.85
C TRP A 297 -25.18 3.88 -13.27
N GLY A 298 -24.18 4.11 -14.12
CA GLY A 298 -23.84 5.42 -14.63
C GLY A 298 -24.94 6.04 -15.49
N ILE A 299 -25.59 5.26 -16.34
CA ILE A 299 -26.75 5.72 -17.12
C ILE A 299 -27.90 6.11 -16.18
N LYS A 300 -28.23 5.24 -15.24
CA LYS A 300 -29.32 5.47 -14.31
C LYS A 300 -29.13 6.73 -13.46
N HIS A 301 -27.89 7.10 -13.12
CA HIS A 301 -27.56 8.23 -12.29
C HIS A 301 -27.03 9.45 -13.06
N GLY A 302 -27.14 9.43 -14.38
CA GLY A 302 -26.75 10.56 -15.22
C GLY A 302 -25.26 10.78 -15.40
N LEU A 303 -24.45 9.80 -15.06
CA LEU A 303 -22.99 9.87 -15.21
C LEU A 303 -22.55 9.72 -16.67
N THR A 304 -23.28 8.92 -17.43
CA THR A 304 -23.09 8.75 -18.87
C THR A 304 -24.44 8.67 -19.58
N ASN A 305 -24.50 9.02 -20.85
CA ASN A 305 -25.70 8.94 -21.68
C ASN A 305 -25.62 7.85 -22.76
N GLY A 306 -24.60 6.99 -22.70
CA GLY A 306 -24.40 5.95 -23.71
C GLY A 306 -23.82 6.49 -25.03
N ASN A 307 -23.01 7.54 -24.99
CA ASN A 307 -22.35 8.10 -26.17
C ASN A 307 -21.54 7.01 -26.90
N PRO A 308 -21.59 6.93 -28.25
CA PRO A 308 -20.84 5.93 -29.01
C PRO A 308 -19.31 5.98 -28.82
N TYR A 309 -18.76 7.08 -28.36
CA TYR A 309 -17.35 7.20 -27.97
C TYR A 309 -17.05 6.66 -26.58
N ASP A 310 -18.07 6.20 -25.88
CA ASP A 310 -17.93 5.55 -24.59
C ASP A 310 -17.33 4.15 -24.79
N MET A 311 -16.24 3.85 -24.09
CA MET A 311 -15.50 2.60 -24.26
C MET A 311 -16.28 1.34 -23.85
N THR A 312 -17.42 1.48 -23.17
CA THR A 312 -18.29 0.35 -22.78
C THR A 312 -19.33 0.01 -23.84
N VAL A 313 -19.57 0.89 -24.77
CA VAL A 313 -20.46 0.60 -25.90
C VAL A 313 -19.69 -0.30 -26.87
N PRO A 314 -20.20 -1.51 -27.21
CA PRO A 314 -19.61 -2.32 -28.26
C PRO A 314 -19.44 -1.46 -29.51
N SER A 315 -18.28 -1.53 -30.13
CA SER A 315 -18.02 -0.80 -31.37
C SER A 315 -18.95 -1.33 -32.44
N THR A 316 -20.13 -0.77 -32.54
CA THR A 316 -21.05 -0.93 -33.66
C THR A 316 -20.80 0.14 -34.70
N LEU A 317 -19.75 0.94 -34.50
CA LEU A 317 -19.35 1.92 -35.53
C LEU A 317 -18.80 1.21 -36.73
N PRO A 318 -19.36 1.50 -37.92
CA PRO A 318 -18.90 0.92 -39.18
C PRO A 318 -17.46 1.27 -39.50
#